data_74367d952d1dab6d78fce085ab947872
#
_entry.id   74367d952d1dab6d78fce085ab947872
#
_cell.length_a   1.000
_cell.length_b   1.000
_cell.length_c   1.000
_cell.angle_alpha   90.00
_cell.angle_beta   90.00
_cell.angle_gamma   90.00
#
_symmetry.space_group_name_H-M   'P 1'
#
loop_
_entity.id
_entity.type
_entity.pdbx_description
1 polymer ?
#
loop_
_entity_poly.entity_id
_entity_poly.type
_entity_poly.pdbx_seq_one_letter_code
_entity_poly.pdbx_strand_id
1 'polypeptide(L)'
;MDWLHYWRQTCALYLRKLPTALRFHAQTLLLGLREAQVDHYQVVLGHLGIIHLLSLSGLHVFYLVQVIRWCATYCRIPREWLNCMLFGLLPVYALLVGGTTSISRAIALILSRLLCKQLGIRQSRLDSWSLVLLVNLFWQPYLLHSMGGILSYLMAFALIYIGEGSTFKVAYWLSLLSLPVCLRFNYRWHVLTIMMNALVTPIYLPIVLGLVIVASVMLPVSNLVVNGCEWLLQLIYKGLGLVVQIPHAMITFGKIPLLPLLLIVTVSLLLIDGQAISNQWRKRLKRTLVSLYLASFLAIHFNPTGRVVMFDIGQGDSLLIQTPFNRHQLLIDTGGRLALPQAAWQRRAQVSRAEKVTVNYLYSQGVDHIDAVALSHQDADHIGDLNQILKQIRVDRIICAAGLPQNRQFQRQIRPFLATVQIEPYLAGAAFKVGSQKFNVLAPTKPGKGENSDSLVLQAQIGGASWLFTGDLEQEGERAIIERYPQLTVDYLKVGHHGSKTASDPTVIKKLHLKGALISTGRENRYGHPHQETLTTLQAAKVPYWLTAQQGMLTWAYGPGQSEKLQTTIKDSEK
;
A
#
# COMPACT_ATOMS: atom_id res chain seq x y z
N MET A 1 10.92 -1.00 32.69
CA MET A 1 10.56 -1.45 31.32
C MET A 1 10.98 -2.90 31.04
N ASP A 2 12.11 -3.37 31.59
CA ASP A 2 12.65 -4.71 31.30
C ASP A 2 11.75 -5.88 31.74
N TRP A 3 11.01 -5.74 32.85
CA TRP A 3 10.08 -6.75 33.33
C TRP A 3 8.91 -7.01 32.34
N LEU A 4 8.30 -5.96 31.79
CA LEU A 4 7.22 -6.07 30.80
C LEU A 4 7.70 -6.72 29.49
N HIS A 5 8.91 -6.36 29.04
CA HIS A 5 9.55 -6.98 27.87
C HIS A 5 9.84 -8.46 28.10
N TYR A 6 10.33 -8.81 29.29
CA TYR A 6 10.58 -10.19 29.67
C TYR A 6 9.31 -11.04 29.64
N TRP A 7 8.22 -10.59 30.28
CA TRP A 7 6.95 -11.29 30.26
C TRP A 7 6.35 -11.41 28.85
N ARG A 8 6.39 -10.34 28.07
CA ARG A 8 5.93 -10.36 26.69
C ARG A 8 6.71 -11.36 25.84
N GLN A 9 8.03 -11.42 26.02
CA GLN A 9 8.90 -12.37 25.33
C GLN A 9 8.61 -13.82 25.78
N THR A 10 8.44 -14.06 27.06
CA THR A 10 8.11 -15.37 27.63
C THR A 10 6.78 -15.89 27.08
N CYS A 11 5.73 -15.04 27.07
CA CYS A 11 4.45 -15.38 26.45
C CYS A 11 4.60 -15.67 24.95
N ALA A 12 5.37 -14.86 24.23
CA ALA A 12 5.60 -15.06 22.80
C ALA A 12 6.33 -16.40 22.52
N LEU A 13 7.31 -16.76 23.33
CA LEU A 13 8.02 -18.04 23.24
C LEU A 13 7.08 -19.23 23.55
N TYR A 14 6.21 -19.09 24.54
CA TYR A 14 5.19 -20.10 24.84
C TYR A 14 4.25 -20.31 23.64
N LEU A 15 3.70 -19.24 23.08
CA LEU A 15 2.79 -19.29 21.95
C LEU A 15 3.44 -19.77 20.65
N ARG A 16 4.77 -19.70 20.52
CA ARG A 16 5.51 -20.27 19.38
C ARG A 16 5.39 -21.79 19.27
N LYS A 17 5.03 -22.47 20.36
CA LYS A 17 4.81 -23.92 20.38
C LYS A 17 3.49 -24.35 19.72
N LEU A 18 2.56 -23.40 19.49
CA LEU A 18 1.31 -23.65 18.80
C LEU A 18 1.54 -23.94 17.31
N PRO A 19 0.64 -24.73 16.66
CA PRO A 19 0.60 -24.89 15.22
C PRO A 19 0.47 -23.55 14.47
N THR A 20 0.76 -23.52 13.19
CA THR A 20 1.03 -22.30 12.41
C THR A 20 -0.11 -21.28 12.44
N ALA A 21 -1.35 -21.69 12.17
CA ALA A 21 -2.48 -20.76 12.14
C ALA A 21 -2.81 -20.25 13.54
N LEU A 22 -2.87 -21.13 14.54
CA LEU A 22 -3.11 -20.74 15.93
C LEU A 22 -2.00 -19.84 16.46
N ARG A 23 -0.73 -20.13 16.18
CA ARG A 23 0.42 -19.31 16.58
C ARG A 23 0.29 -17.90 16.04
N PHE A 24 0.03 -17.76 14.73
CA PHE A 24 -0.16 -16.46 14.09
C PHE A 24 -1.27 -15.65 14.79
N HIS A 25 -2.43 -16.26 15.00
CA HIS A 25 -3.56 -15.58 15.62
C HIS A 25 -3.33 -15.30 17.10
N ALA A 26 -2.70 -16.22 17.84
CA ALA A 26 -2.38 -16.02 19.26
C ALA A 26 -1.41 -14.85 19.46
N GLN A 27 -0.33 -14.79 18.68
CA GLN A 27 0.62 -13.68 18.76
C GLN A 27 -0.01 -12.35 18.35
N THR A 28 -0.86 -12.36 17.33
CA THR A 28 -1.52 -11.14 16.83
C THR A 28 -2.63 -10.66 17.76
N LEU A 29 -3.53 -11.56 18.21
CA LEU A 29 -4.74 -11.19 18.97
C LEU A 29 -4.52 -11.11 20.47
N LEU A 30 -3.52 -11.80 21.04
CA LEU A 30 -3.24 -11.76 22.49
C LEU A 30 -2.09 -10.80 22.84
N LEU A 31 -1.06 -10.71 22.00
CA LEU A 31 0.15 -9.94 22.29
C LEU A 31 0.37 -8.74 21.37
N GLY A 32 -0.45 -8.57 20.33
CA GLY A 32 -0.27 -7.50 19.33
C GLY A 32 1.04 -7.62 18.54
N LEU A 33 1.64 -8.81 18.50
CA LEU A 33 2.84 -9.06 17.74
C LEU A 33 2.46 -9.32 16.29
N ARG A 34 3.07 -8.58 15.38
CA ARG A 34 2.94 -8.82 13.94
C ARG A 34 4.21 -9.52 13.47
N GLU A 35 4.07 -10.72 12.94
CA GLU A 35 5.18 -11.36 12.24
C GLU A 35 5.53 -10.53 11.01
N ALA A 36 6.85 -10.46 10.71
CA ALA A 36 7.35 -9.65 9.60
C ALA A 36 7.01 -10.28 8.23
N GLN A 37 6.61 -11.54 8.19
CA GLN A 37 6.12 -12.20 6.99
C GLN A 37 4.64 -11.87 6.81
N VAL A 38 4.29 -11.38 5.61
CA VAL A 38 2.88 -11.26 5.20
C VAL A 38 2.33 -12.67 5.13
N ASP A 39 1.60 -13.06 6.15
CA ASP A 39 1.03 -14.39 6.22
C ASP A 39 -0.17 -14.48 5.26
N HIS A 40 -0.39 -15.66 4.69
CA HIS A 40 -1.54 -15.97 3.85
C HIS A 40 -2.87 -15.50 4.48
N TYR A 41 -3.01 -15.60 5.79
CA TYR A 41 -4.18 -15.15 6.54
C TYR A 41 -4.44 -13.65 6.43
N GLN A 42 -3.40 -12.82 6.46
CA GLN A 42 -3.51 -11.36 6.28
C GLN A 42 -3.96 -11.02 4.86
N VAL A 43 -3.44 -11.73 3.87
CA VAL A 43 -3.78 -11.52 2.45
C VAL A 43 -5.26 -11.83 2.21
N VAL A 44 -5.75 -12.99 2.70
CA VAL A 44 -7.17 -13.39 2.54
C VAL A 44 -8.11 -12.37 3.19
N LEU A 45 -7.87 -11.98 4.44
CA LEU A 45 -8.70 -11.01 5.14
C LEU A 45 -8.58 -9.61 4.55
N GLY A 46 -7.39 -9.25 4.02
CA GLY A 46 -7.15 -7.99 3.33
C GLY A 46 -7.96 -7.87 2.05
N HIS A 47 -7.97 -8.90 1.22
CA HIS A 47 -8.76 -8.94 -0.01
C HIS A 47 -10.27 -8.83 0.27
N LEU A 48 -10.77 -9.47 1.31
CA LEU A 48 -12.18 -9.39 1.71
C LEU A 48 -12.54 -8.07 2.44
N GLY A 49 -11.56 -7.19 2.72
CA GLY A 49 -11.77 -5.93 3.45
C GLY A 49 -12.08 -6.10 4.94
N ILE A 50 -11.78 -7.28 5.51
CA ILE A 50 -12.00 -7.62 6.93
C ILE A 50 -10.70 -7.77 7.72
N ILE A 51 -9.57 -7.25 7.21
CA ILE A 51 -8.24 -7.31 7.86
C ILE A 51 -8.23 -6.66 9.26
N HIS A 52 -9.16 -5.74 9.52
CA HIS A 52 -9.31 -5.12 10.83
C HIS A 52 -9.63 -6.12 11.95
N LEU A 53 -10.12 -7.33 11.62
CA LEU A 53 -10.37 -8.41 12.58
C LEU A 53 -9.09 -8.99 13.17
N LEU A 54 -7.94 -8.86 12.48
CA LEU A 54 -6.61 -9.21 13.00
C LEU A 54 -6.00 -8.07 13.84
N SER A 55 -6.55 -6.88 13.79
CA SER A 55 -6.04 -5.79 14.61
C SER A 55 -6.64 -5.84 16.00
N LEU A 56 -5.81 -5.68 17.02
CA LEU A 56 -6.31 -5.45 18.37
C LEU A 56 -7.18 -4.18 18.40
N SER A 57 -8.45 -4.36 18.69
CA SER A 57 -9.47 -3.32 18.60
C SER A 57 -10.14 -3.04 19.94
N GLY A 58 -10.96 -2.00 19.99
CA GLY A 58 -11.79 -1.71 21.16
C GLY A 58 -12.71 -2.86 21.56
N LEU A 59 -13.09 -3.73 20.61
CA LEU A 59 -13.91 -4.91 20.89
C LEU A 59 -13.16 -5.96 21.74
N HIS A 60 -11.85 -6.13 21.53
CA HIS A 60 -11.01 -7.00 22.38
C HIS A 60 -10.96 -6.49 23.82
N VAL A 61 -10.80 -5.17 24.00
CA VAL A 61 -10.83 -4.56 25.34
C VAL A 61 -12.20 -4.72 25.98
N PHE A 62 -13.27 -4.58 25.20
CA PHE A 62 -14.63 -4.79 25.67
C PHE A 62 -14.83 -6.23 26.17
N TYR A 63 -14.45 -7.25 25.39
CA TYR A 63 -14.54 -8.65 25.81
C TYR A 63 -13.68 -8.93 27.03
N LEU A 64 -12.45 -8.42 27.08
CA LEU A 64 -11.56 -8.55 28.24
C LEU A 64 -12.23 -8.01 29.51
N VAL A 65 -12.79 -6.79 29.44
CA VAL A 65 -13.49 -6.17 30.58
C VAL A 65 -14.73 -6.97 30.97
N GLN A 66 -15.49 -7.52 30.01
CA GLN A 66 -16.65 -8.36 30.30
C GLN A 66 -16.24 -9.67 31.02
N VAL A 67 -15.18 -10.32 30.55
CA VAL A 67 -14.64 -11.52 31.22
C VAL A 67 -14.18 -11.20 32.64
N ILE A 68 -13.43 -10.10 32.83
CA ILE A 68 -12.99 -9.66 34.16
C ILE A 68 -14.20 -9.39 35.07
N ARG A 69 -15.24 -8.71 34.57
CA ARG A 69 -16.49 -8.45 35.32
C ARG A 69 -17.22 -9.73 35.66
N TRP A 70 -17.31 -10.68 34.75
CA TRP A 70 -17.94 -11.97 34.96
C TRP A 70 -17.19 -12.77 36.06
N CYS A 71 -15.86 -12.87 35.98
CA CYS A 71 -15.03 -13.51 37.00
C CYS A 71 -15.19 -12.82 38.35
N ALA A 72 -15.16 -11.49 38.40
CA ALA A 72 -15.33 -10.71 39.61
C ALA A 72 -16.71 -10.95 40.25
N THR A 73 -17.76 -11.05 39.43
CA THR A 73 -19.13 -11.39 39.93
C THR A 73 -19.16 -12.80 40.52
N TYR A 74 -18.54 -13.78 39.86
CA TYR A 74 -18.44 -15.15 40.33
C TYR A 74 -17.65 -15.24 41.65
N CYS A 75 -16.55 -14.48 41.77
CA CYS A 75 -15.72 -14.39 42.98
C CYS A 75 -16.32 -13.43 44.02
N ARG A 76 -17.51 -12.87 43.81
CA ARG A 76 -18.19 -11.92 44.73
C ARG A 76 -17.35 -10.68 45.06
N ILE A 77 -16.51 -10.21 44.11
CA ILE A 77 -15.69 -9.01 44.30
C ILE A 77 -16.59 -7.76 44.22
N PRO A 78 -16.54 -6.84 45.19
CA PRO A 78 -17.29 -5.57 45.16
C PRO A 78 -16.93 -4.73 43.92
N ARG A 79 -17.91 -3.99 43.40
CA ARG A 79 -17.72 -3.18 42.15
C ARG A 79 -16.65 -2.10 42.31
N GLU A 80 -16.49 -1.56 43.51
CA GLU A 80 -15.48 -0.54 43.83
C GLU A 80 -14.07 -1.09 43.64
N TRP A 81 -13.78 -2.26 44.21
CA TRP A 81 -12.52 -2.95 44.06
C TRP A 81 -12.25 -3.35 42.61
N LEU A 82 -13.28 -3.82 41.92
CA LEU A 82 -13.17 -4.14 40.51
C LEU A 82 -12.79 -2.91 39.66
N ASN A 83 -13.40 -1.75 39.93
CA ASN A 83 -13.05 -0.51 39.22
C ASN A 83 -11.60 -0.11 39.49
N CYS A 84 -11.12 -0.21 40.75
CA CYS A 84 -9.71 0.04 41.10
C CYS A 84 -8.77 -0.92 40.34
N MET A 85 -9.12 -2.23 40.30
CA MET A 85 -8.35 -3.20 39.52
C MET A 85 -8.27 -2.85 38.05
N LEU A 86 -9.37 -2.40 37.44
CA LEU A 86 -9.40 -2.00 36.03
C LEU A 86 -8.52 -0.77 35.73
N PHE A 87 -8.40 0.18 36.70
CA PHE A 87 -7.46 1.31 36.56
C PHE A 87 -5.99 0.88 36.51
N GLY A 88 -5.61 -0.22 37.15
CA GLY A 88 -4.27 -0.80 37.07
C GLY A 88 -4.08 -1.73 35.88
N LEU A 89 -5.00 -2.68 35.69
CA LEU A 89 -4.88 -3.75 34.69
C LEU A 89 -4.94 -3.25 33.24
N LEU A 90 -5.84 -2.29 32.93
CA LEU A 90 -6.02 -1.86 31.55
C LEU A 90 -4.81 -1.08 30.99
N PRO A 91 -4.17 -0.14 31.70
CA PRO A 91 -2.92 0.47 31.24
C PRO A 91 -1.78 -0.55 31.10
N VAL A 92 -1.63 -1.49 32.04
CA VAL A 92 -0.64 -2.57 31.92
C VAL A 92 -0.90 -3.43 30.68
N TYR A 93 -2.15 -3.78 30.42
CA TYR A 93 -2.52 -4.50 29.19
C TYR A 93 -2.18 -3.67 27.94
N ALA A 94 -2.47 -2.36 27.91
CA ALA A 94 -2.08 -1.50 26.79
C ALA A 94 -0.57 -1.56 26.49
N LEU A 95 0.26 -1.51 27.54
CA LEU A 95 1.71 -1.60 27.42
C LEU A 95 2.17 -2.98 26.95
N LEU A 96 1.58 -4.05 27.48
CA LEU A 96 1.88 -5.44 27.08
C LEU A 96 1.62 -5.68 25.58
N VAL A 97 0.54 -5.13 25.03
CA VAL A 97 0.17 -5.33 23.62
C VAL A 97 0.78 -4.29 22.67
N GLY A 98 1.64 -3.41 23.18
CA GLY A 98 2.39 -2.44 22.38
C GLY A 98 1.65 -1.13 22.07
N GLY A 99 0.64 -0.76 22.86
CA GLY A 99 0.05 0.59 22.88
C GLY A 99 -0.55 1.05 21.56
N THR A 100 -1.19 0.15 20.79
CA THR A 100 -1.81 0.56 19.50
C THR A 100 -2.88 1.62 19.73
N THR A 101 -3.02 2.56 18.79
CA THR A 101 -3.99 3.67 18.85
C THR A 101 -5.41 3.21 19.20
N SER A 102 -5.87 2.11 18.62
CA SER A 102 -7.21 1.57 18.86
C SER A 102 -7.41 1.08 20.29
N ILE A 103 -6.40 0.40 20.88
CA ILE A 103 -6.46 -0.09 22.26
C ILE A 103 -6.34 1.06 23.24
N SER A 104 -5.35 1.94 23.04
CA SER A 104 -5.14 3.10 23.92
C SER A 104 -6.40 3.96 23.98
N ARG A 105 -7.05 4.21 22.84
CA ARG A 105 -8.34 4.92 22.79
C ARG A 105 -9.44 4.17 23.56
N ALA A 106 -9.60 2.86 23.34
CA ALA A 106 -10.66 2.10 23.98
C ALA A 106 -10.49 2.06 25.51
N ILE A 107 -9.26 1.89 25.97
CA ILE A 107 -8.92 1.93 27.40
C ILE A 107 -9.17 3.33 27.97
N ALA A 108 -8.70 4.38 27.30
CA ALA A 108 -8.93 5.75 27.72
C ALA A 108 -10.43 6.09 27.85
N LEU A 109 -11.28 5.63 26.89
CA LEU A 109 -12.73 5.78 26.97
C LEU A 109 -13.34 5.06 28.19
N ILE A 110 -12.86 3.85 28.53
CA ILE A 110 -13.35 3.10 29.67
C ILE A 110 -12.91 3.79 30.97
N LEU A 111 -11.63 4.16 31.08
CA LEU A 111 -11.07 4.80 32.27
C LEU A 111 -11.68 6.18 32.51
N SER A 112 -11.88 7.00 31.46
CA SER A 112 -12.56 8.31 31.55
C SER A 112 -13.95 8.15 32.17
N ARG A 113 -14.73 7.17 31.70
CA ARG A 113 -16.08 6.92 32.24
C ARG A 113 -16.07 6.41 33.68
N LEU A 114 -15.13 5.52 34.01
CA LEU A 114 -14.98 5.03 35.37
C LEU A 114 -14.59 6.17 36.31
N LEU A 115 -13.65 7.04 35.90
CA LEU A 115 -13.22 8.21 36.66
C LEU A 115 -14.38 9.19 36.90
N CYS A 116 -15.09 9.60 35.85
CA CYS A 116 -16.21 10.51 35.97
C CYS A 116 -17.31 9.95 36.86
N LYS A 117 -17.59 8.63 36.76
CA LYS A 117 -18.54 7.96 37.65
C LYS A 117 -18.10 8.00 39.13
N GLN A 118 -16.81 7.81 39.42
CA GLN A 118 -16.27 7.91 40.80
C GLN A 118 -16.35 9.33 41.34
N LEU A 119 -16.13 10.34 40.47
CA LEU A 119 -16.20 11.75 40.85
C LEU A 119 -17.63 12.31 40.87
N GLY A 120 -18.65 11.48 40.60
CA GLY A 120 -20.05 11.95 40.50
C GLY A 120 -20.35 12.83 39.29
N ILE A 121 -19.43 12.93 38.32
CA ILE A 121 -19.58 13.74 37.12
C ILE A 121 -20.47 13.01 36.11
N ARG A 122 -21.56 13.64 35.69
CA ARG A 122 -22.40 13.14 34.59
C ARG A 122 -21.69 13.39 33.26
N GLN A 123 -21.35 12.34 32.56
CA GLN A 123 -20.65 12.40 31.27
C GLN A 123 -21.39 11.55 30.24
N SER A 124 -21.74 12.14 29.10
CA SER A 124 -22.32 11.40 27.98
C SER A 124 -21.25 10.55 27.27
N ARG A 125 -21.72 9.63 26.40
CA ARG A 125 -20.81 8.84 25.54
C ARG A 125 -20.03 9.73 24.58
N LEU A 126 -20.66 10.80 24.10
CA LEU A 126 -20.07 11.76 23.17
C LEU A 126 -19.02 12.62 23.86
N ASP A 127 -19.27 13.09 25.11
CA ASP A 127 -18.29 13.84 25.89
C ASP A 127 -17.02 13.03 26.13
N SER A 128 -17.19 11.75 26.53
CA SER A 128 -16.04 10.84 26.68
C SER A 128 -15.25 10.68 25.38
N TRP A 129 -15.95 10.52 24.25
CA TRP A 129 -15.33 10.37 22.93
C TRP A 129 -14.57 11.64 22.54
N SER A 130 -15.17 12.81 22.71
CA SER A 130 -14.58 14.12 22.38
C SER A 130 -13.34 14.42 23.23
N LEU A 131 -13.43 14.18 24.55
CA LEU A 131 -12.31 14.39 25.47
C LEU A 131 -11.12 13.51 25.10
N VAL A 132 -11.35 12.20 24.87
CA VAL A 132 -10.29 11.25 24.51
C VAL A 132 -9.69 11.59 23.13
N LEU A 133 -10.50 12.08 22.18
CA LEU A 133 -9.99 12.55 20.88
C LEU A 133 -9.05 13.75 21.07
N LEU A 134 -9.46 14.77 21.83
CA LEU A 134 -8.65 15.96 22.10
C LEU A 134 -7.32 15.60 22.76
N VAL A 135 -7.34 14.76 23.79
CA VAL A 135 -6.13 14.31 24.48
C VAL A 135 -5.21 13.54 23.52
N ASN A 136 -5.76 12.64 22.71
CA ASN A 136 -4.94 11.88 21.76
C ASN A 136 -4.39 12.75 20.62
N LEU A 137 -5.10 13.77 20.14
CA LEU A 137 -4.59 14.73 19.16
C LEU A 137 -3.45 15.57 19.74
N PHE A 138 -3.52 15.89 21.03
CA PHE A 138 -2.42 16.58 21.71
C PHE A 138 -1.13 15.73 21.76
N TRP A 139 -1.25 14.43 22.08
CA TRP A 139 -0.09 13.52 22.09
C TRP A 139 0.37 13.09 20.69
N GLN A 140 -0.53 12.96 19.74
CA GLN A 140 -0.29 12.48 18.38
C GLN A 140 -1.00 13.37 17.35
N PRO A 141 -0.46 14.53 16.99
CA PRO A 141 -1.09 15.49 16.07
C PRO A 141 -1.45 14.87 14.70
N TYR A 142 -0.66 13.91 14.25
CA TYR A 142 -0.86 13.20 12.95
C TYR A 142 -1.81 12.01 13.04
N LEU A 143 -2.52 11.82 14.16
CA LEU A 143 -3.43 10.70 14.39
C LEU A 143 -4.44 10.52 13.23
N LEU A 144 -5.09 11.61 12.83
CA LEU A 144 -6.10 11.61 11.77
C LEU A 144 -5.53 11.60 10.34
N HIS A 145 -4.21 11.51 10.17
CA HIS A 145 -3.57 11.27 8.87
C HIS A 145 -3.39 9.78 8.57
N SER A 146 -3.59 8.93 9.57
CA SER A 146 -3.51 7.47 9.42
C SER A 146 -4.90 6.85 9.24
N MET A 147 -5.01 5.85 8.37
CA MET A 147 -6.24 5.07 8.19
C MET A 147 -6.76 4.50 9.53
N GLY A 148 -5.86 3.94 10.35
CA GLY A 148 -6.20 3.35 11.64
C GLY A 148 -6.76 4.38 12.64
N GLY A 149 -6.19 5.58 12.68
CA GLY A 149 -6.68 6.68 13.51
C GLY A 149 -8.06 7.13 13.08
N ILE A 150 -8.25 7.45 11.80
CA ILE A 150 -9.55 7.88 11.25
C ILE A 150 -10.62 6.82 11.54
N LEU A 151 -10.38 5.56 11.13
CA LEU A 151 -11.36 4.50 11.31
C LEU A 151 -11.66 4.23 12.79
N SER A 152 -10.66 4.28 13.65
CA SER A 152 -10.85 4.05 15.09
C SER A 152 -11.83 5.06 15.71
N TYR A 153 -11.67 6.36 15.40
CA TYR A 153 -12.54 7.40 15.93
C TYR A 153 -13.89 7.47 15.21
N LEU A 154 -13.90 7.35 13.87
CA LEU A 154 -15.12 7.36 13.08
C LEU A 154 -16.06 6.21 13.45
N MET A 155 -15.53 4.99 13.61
CA MET A 155 -16.35 3.83 14.00
C MET A 155 -16.87 3.96 15.44
N ALA A 156 -16.06 4.48 16.36
CA ALA A 156 -16.52 4.73 17.73
C ALA A 156 -17.62 5.81 17.79
N PHE A 157 -17.47 6.88 17.01
CA PHE A 157 -18.51 7.90 16.85
C PHE A 157 -19.79 7.30 16.26
N ALA A 158 -19.64 6.53 15.17
CA ALA A 158 -20.78 5.89 14.51
C ALA A 158 -21.56 4.94 15.44
N LEU A 159 -20.84 4.18 16.30
CA LEU A 159 -21.49 3.32 17.31
C LEU A 159 -22.29 4.12 18.34
N ILE A 160 -21.81 5.31 18.73
CA ILE A 160 -22.56 6.20 19.63
C ILE A 160 -23.81 6.73 18.92
N TYR A 161 -23.66 7.08 17.64
CA TYR A 161 -24.69 7.71 16.82
C TYR A 161 -25.79 6.73 16.36
N ILE A 162 -25.41 5.50 15.98
CA ILE A 162 -26.37 4.45 15.58
C ILE A 162 -27.26 4.02 16.75
N GLY A 163 -26.70 4.06 17.98
CA GLY A 163 -27.41 3.61 19.18
C GLY A 163 -27.65 2.09 19.20
N GLU A 164 -28.80 1.68 19.74
CA GLU A 164 -29.19 0.27 19.83
C GLU A 164 -29.80 -0.24 18.52
N GLY A 165 -29.40 -1.43 18.11
CA GLY A 165 -29.89 -2.08 16.89
C GLY A 165 -29.42 -3.52 16.77
N SER A 166 -29.95 -4.27 15.81
CA SER A 166 -29.46 -5.62 15.54
C SER A 166 -27.99 -5.57 15.08
N THR A 167 -27.19 -6.55 15.50
CA THR A 167 -25.78 -6.65 15.19
C THR A 167 -25.48 -6.52 13.68
N PHE A 168 -26.31 -7.14 12.85
CA PHE A 168 -26.20 -7.07 11.39
C PHE A 168 -26.44 -5.65 10.85
N LYS A 169 -27.46 -4.95 11.36
CA LYS A 169 -27.76 -3.56 10.96
C LYS A 169 -26.60 -2.63 11.33
N VAL A 170 -26.07 -2.77 12.54
CA VAL A 170 -24.92 -1.98 13.00
C VAL A 170 -23.69 -2.27 12.13
N ALA A 171 -23.35 -3.55 11.90
CA ALA A 171 -22.23 -3.95 11.05
C ALA A 171 -22.36 -3.43 9.61
N TYR A 172 -23.56 -3.46 9.03
CA TYR A 172 -23.84 -2.89 7.71
C TYR A 172 -23.53 -1.39 7.65
N TRP A 173 -24.03 -0.60 8.60
CA TRP A 173 -23.81 0.85 8.64
C TRP A 173 -22.34 1.20 8.88
N LEU A 174 -21.66 0.47 9.78
CA LEU A 174 -20.23 0.65 10.01
C LEU A 174 -19.41 0.33 8.74
N SER A 175 -19.78 -0.71 8.00
CA SER A 175 -19.12 -1.05 6.73
C SER A 175 -19.31 0.03 5.67
N LEU A 176 -20.53 0.53 5.54
CA LEU A 176 -20.84 1.61 4.59
C LEU A 176 -20.07 2.90 4.92
N LEU A 177 -19.93 3.22 6.20
CA LEU A 177 -19.22 4.41 6.66
C LEU A 177 -17.70 4.28 6.55
N SER A 178 -17.15 3.06 6.76
CA SER A 178 -15.71 2.81 6.63
C SER A 178 -15.25 2.74 5.17
N LEU A 179 -16.12 2.34 4.25
CA LEU A 179 -15.77 2.10 2.84
C LEU A 179 -15.05 3.28 2.17
N PRO A 180 -15.53 4.53 2.22
CA PRO A 180 -14.86 5.65 1.54
C PRO A 180 -13.46 5.92 2.12
N VAL A 181 -13.27 5.71 3.44
CA VAL A 181 -11.94 5.82 4.09
C VAL A 181 -11.04 4.69 3.60
N CYS A 182 -11.54 3.45 3.57
CA CYS A 182 -10.77 2.31 3.05
C CYS A 182 -10.37 2.53 1.58
N LEU A 183 -11.25 3.03 0.73
CA LEU A 183 -10.96 3.33 -0.67
C LEU A 183 -9.89 4.41 -0.84
N ARG A 184 -9.85 5.41 0.05
CA ARG A 184 -8.81 6.46 0.00
C ARG A 184 -7.40 5.94 0.31
N PHE A 185 -7.27 4.89 1.14
CA PHE A 185 -5.97 4.36 1.57
C PHE A 185 -5.56 3.06 0.86
N ASN A 186 -6.54 2.19 0.54
CA ASN A 186 -6.28 0.88 -0.07
C ASN A 186 -6.59 0.86 -1.57
N TYR A 187 -7.34 1.84 -2.09
CA TYR A 187 -7.70 2.03 -3.49
C TYR A 187 -8.55 0.92 -4.13
N ARG A 188 -8.68 -0.22 -3.47
CA ARG A 188 -9.36 -1.42 -3.97
C ARG A 188 -10.48 -1.84 -3.02
N TRP A 189 -11.51 -2.46 -3.60
CA TRP A 189 -12.68 -2.91 -2.89
C TRP A 189 -13.19 -4.23 -3.47
N HIS A 190 -13.40 -5.21 -2.60
CA HIS A 190 -14.07 -6.45 -2.98
C HIS A 190 -15.59 -6.26 -2.88
N VAL A 191 -16.35 -6.61 -3.91
CA VAL A 191 -17.81 -6.37 -3.97
C VAL A 191 -18.57 -6.96 -2.78
N LEU A 192 -18.09 -8.06 -2.23
CA LEU A 192 -18.68 -8.70 -1.06
C LEU A 192 -18.22 -8.13 0.29
N THR A 193 -17.36 -7.12 0.33
CA THR A 193 -16.80 -6.58 1.61
C THR A 193 -17.90 -6.19 2.60
N ILE A 194 -18.95 -5.50 2.14
CA ILE A 194 -20.07 -5.07 3.03
C ILE A 194 -20.77 -6.29 3.60
N MET A 195 -21.06 -7.29 2.77
CA MET A 195 -21.69 -8.54 3.19
C MET A 195 -20.78 -9.34 4.14
N MET A 196 -19.49 -9.45 3.81
CA MET A 196 -18.50 -10.13 4.66
C MET A 196 -18.39 -9.43 6.03
N ASN A 197 -18.34 -8.11 6.06
CA ASN A 197 -18.35 -7.37 7.33
C ASN A 197 -19.62 -7.62 8.13
N ALA A 198 -20.78 -7.61 7.50
CA ALA A 198 -22.05 -7.82 8.20
C ALA A 198 -22.20 -9.25 8.75
N LEU A 199 -21.79 -10.26 7.99
CA LEU A 199 -21.96 -11.67 8.34
C LEU A 199 -20.79 -12.24 9.15
N VAL A 200 -19.55 -11.95 8.72
CA VAL A 200 -18.34 -12.58 9.28
C VAL A 200 -17.87 -11.88 10.55
N THR A 201 -17.86 -10.53 10.56
CA THR A 201 -17.29 -9.78 11.70
C THR A 201 -17.93 -10.13 13.06
N PRO A 202 -19.25 -10.26 13.22
CA PRO A 202 -19.85 -10.59 14.51
C PRO A 202 -19.50 -11.99 15.02
N ILE A 203 -19.23 -12.92 14.11
CA ILE A 203 -19.02 -14.34 14.40
C ILE A 203 -17.54 -14.69 14.48
N TYR A 204 -16.73 -14.10 13.61
CA TYR A 204 -15.32 -14.44 13.47
C TYR A 204 -14.52 -14.24 14.77
N LEU A 205 -14.64 -13.05 15.37
CA LEU A 205 -13.81 -12.73 16.53
C LEU A 205 -14.10 -13.62 17.75
N PRO A 206 -15.36 -13.86 18.16
CA PRO A 206 -15.66 -14.78 19.26
C PRO A 206 -15.16 -16.20 18.99
N ILE A 207 -15.34 -16.71 17.77
CA ILE A 207 -14.89 -18.07 17.41
C ILE A 207 -13.36 -18.15 17.38
N VAL A 208 -12.69 -17.28 16.65
CA VAL A 208 -11.23 -17.34 16.50
C VAL A 208 -10.52 -17.06 17.82
N LEU A 209 -10.98 -16.05 18.57
CA LEU A 209 -10.42 -15.76 19.90
C LEU A 209 -10.67 -16.93 20.87
N GLY A 210 -11.85 -17.54 20.82
CA GLY A 210 -12.18 -18.73 21.61
C GLY A 210 -11.25 -19.90 21.28
N LEU A 211 -11.06 -20.23 20.00
CA LEU A 211 -10.14 -21.29 19.55
C LEU A 211 -8.70 -21.02 20.01
N VAL A 212 -8.24 -19.78 19.87
CA VAL A 212 -6.90 -19.37 20.29
C VAL A 212 -6.70 -19.51 21.81
N ILE A 213 -7.66 -19.07 22.62
CA ILE A 213 -7.60 -19.17 24.09
C ILE A 213 -7.62 -20.65 24.50
N VAL A 214 -8.57 -21.44 23.98
CA VAL A 214 -8.66 -22.87 24.29
C VAL A 214 -7.38 -23.60 23.91
N ALA A 215 -6.85 -23.38 22.73
CA ALA A 215 -5.60 -23.99 22.28
C ALA A 215 -4.40 -23.57 23.14
N SER A 216 -4.33 -22.29 23.55
CA SER A 216 -3.25 -21.80 24.40
C SER A 216 -3.29 -22.40 25.81
N VAL A 217 -4.48 -22.59 26.39
CA VAL A 217 -4.65 -23.20 27.69
C VAL A 217 -4.42 -24.73 27.63
N MET A 218 -4.90 -25.36 26.58
CA MET A 218 -4.79 -26.83 26.40
C MET A 218 -3.43 -27.29 25.86
N LEU A 219 -2.56 -26.38 25.45
CA LEU A 219 -1.23 -26.70 24.90
C LEU A 219 -0.41 -27.68 25.79
N PRO A 220 -0.33 -27.53 27.12
CA PRO A 220 0.37 -28.48 27.97
C PRO A 220 -0.42 -29.76 28.31
N VAL A 221 -1.72 -29.80 27.97
CA VAL A 221 -2.63 -30.88 28.43
C VAL A 221 -3.01 -31.85 27.32
N SER A 222 -3.36 -31.34 26.12
CA SER A 222 -3.90 -32.20 25.06
C SER A 222 -3.58 -31.67 23.66
N ASN A 223 -2.68 -32.36 22.99
CA ASN A 223 -2.38 -32.10 21.57
C ASN A 223 -3.58 -32.36 20.65
N LEU A 224 -4.48 -33.26 21.03
CA LEU A 224 -5.69 -33.55 20.24
C LEU A 224 -6.59 -32.33 20.16
N VAL A 225 -6.83 -31.64 21.30
CA VAL A 225 -7.64 -30.41 21.34
C VAL A 225 -6.97 -29.28 20.55
N VAL A 226 -5.65 -29.12 20.71
CA VAL A 226 -4.89 -28.08 19.96
C VAL A 226 -4.98 -28.32 18.46
N ASN A 227 -4.79 -29.57 18.00
CA ASN A 227 -4.89 -29.92 16.58
C ASN A 227 -6.33 -29.77 16.04
N GLY A 228 -7.34 -30.06 16.85
CA GLY A 228 -8.73 -29.81 16.50
C GLY A 228 -9.03 -28.31 16.31
N CYS A 229 -8.51 -27.46 17.19
CA CYS A 229 -8.62 -26.00 17.04
C CYS A 229 -7.90 -25.49 15.77
N GLU A 230 -6.70 -26.02 15.48
CA GLU A 230 -5.95 -25.69 14.27
C GLU A 230 -6.73 -26.07 13.00
N TRP A 231 -7.29 -27.28 12.97
CA TRP A 231 -8.09 -27.79 11.84
C TRP A 231 -9.32 -26.91 11.60
N LEU A 232 -10.06 -26.55 12.66
CA LEU A 232 -11.23 -25.66 12.55
C LEU A 232 -10.83 -24.29 12.00
N LEU A 233 -9.73 -23.72 12.48
CA LEU A 233 -9.24 -22.43 12.02
C LEU A 233 -8.84 -22.48 10.54
N GLN A 234 -8.13 -23.53 10.11
CA GLN A 234 -7.79 -23.75 8.71
C GLN A 234 -9.03 -23.93 7.82
N LEU A 235 -10.07 -24.60 8.33
CA LEU A 235 -11.33 -24.77 7.60
C LEU A 235 -12.02 -23.40 7.35
N ILE A 236 -12.05 -22.52 8.36
CA ILE A 236 -12.55 -21.15 8.21
C ILE A 236 -11.80 -20.42 7.10
N TYR A 237 -10.46 -20.48 7.09
CA TYR A 237 -9.65 -19.83 6.06
C TYR A 237 -9.77 -20.44 4.67
N LYS A 238 -9.98 -21.75 4.57
CA LYS A 238 -10.32 -22.39 3.29
C LYS A 238 -11.63 -21.82 2.73
N GLY A 239 -12.67 -21.69 3.56
CA GLY A 239 -13.93 -21.09 3.15
C GLY A 239 -13.78 -19.62 2.72
N LEU A 240 -13.05 -18.80 3.49
CA LEU A 240 -12.78 -17.41 3.12
C LEU A 240 -11.94 -17.32 1.83
N GLY A 241 -10.98 -18.24 1.64
CA GLY A 241 -10.16 -18.31 0.44
C GLY A 241 -10.97 -18.59 -0.83
N LEU A 242 -12.01 -19.42 -0.76
CA LEU A 242 -12.92 -19.64 -1.89
C LEU A 242 -13.64 -18.35 -2.31
N VAL A 243 -14.03 -17.52 -1.34
CA VAL A 243 -14.67 -16.21 -1.63
C VAL A 243 -13.69 -15.26 -2.31
N VAL A 244 -12.43 -15.25 -1.90
CA VAL A 244 -11.38 -14.41 -2.53
C VAL A 244 -11.16 -14.79 -4.00
N GLN A 245 -11.33 -16.07 -4.35
CA GLN A 245 -11.11 -16.58 -5.70
C GLN A 245 -12.24 -16.27 -6.69
N ILE A 246 -13.33 -15.64 -6.24
CA ILE A 246 -14.44 -15.26 -7.14
C ILE A 246 -13.90 -14.27 -8.20
N PRO A 247 -13.98 -14.63 -9.50
CA PRO A 247 -13.46 -13.79 -10.57
C PRO A 247 -14.13 -12.42 -10.58
N HIS A 248 -13.37 -11.38 -10.93
CA HIS A 248 -13.84 -10.00 -11.07
C HIS A 248 -14.50 -9.39 -9.82
N ALA A 249 -14.35 -10.00 -8.65
CA ALA A 249 -14.93 -9.48 -7.41
C ALA A 249 -14.13 -8.33 -6.79
N MET A 250 -12.87 -8.15 -7.19
CA MET A 250 -12.02 -7.04 -6.73
C MET A 250 -12.10 -5.88 -7.72
N ILE A 251 -12.58 -4.73 -7.27
CA ILE A 251 -12.66 -3.49 -8.05
C ILE A 251 -11.53 -2.57 -7.62
N THR A 252 -10.73 -2.13 -8.59
CA THR A 252 -9.72 -1.09 -8.37
C THR A 252 -10.39 0.26 -8.56
N PHE A 253 -10.83 0.86 -7.45
CA PHE A 253 -11.61 2.10 -7.46
C PHE A 253 -10.73 3.34 -7.68
N GLY A 254 -9.52 3.33 -7.12
CA GLY A 254 -8.63 4.48 -7.08
C GLY A 254 -8.77 5.32 -5.80
N LYS A 255 -7.95 6.37 -5.71
CA LYS A 255 -7.86 7.26 -4.55
C LYS A 255 -8.97 8.31 -4.58
N ILE A 256 -9.99 8.17 -3.75
CA ILE A 256 -11.05 9.18 -3.61
C ILE A 256 -10.44 10.52 -3.13
N PRO A 257 -10.71 11.65 -3.82
CA PRO A 257 -10.29 12.98 -3.36
C PRO A 257 -10.93 13.34 -2.00
N LEU A 258 -10.31 14.28 -1.28
CA LEU A 258 -10.74 14.61 0.10
C LEU A 258 -12.18 15.16 0.16
N LEU A 259 -12.55 16.07 -0.75
CA LEU A 259 -13.87 16.67 -0.74
C LEU A 259 -15.00 15.65 -1.00
N PRO A 260 -14.97 14.82 -2.06
CA PRO A 260 -15.91 13.72 -2.23
C PRO A 260 -15.94 12.75 -1.04
N LEU A 261 -14.79 12.42 -0.45
CA LEU A 261 -14.72 11.59 0.75
C LEU A 261 -15.56 12.17 1.89
N LEU A 262 -15.37 13.46 2.21
CA LEU A 262 -16.09 14.13 3.29
C LEU A 262 -17.60 14.17 2.99
N LEU A 263 -17.99 14.46 1.74
CA LEU A 263 -19.40 14.46 1.33
C LEU A 263 -20.03 13.07 1.46
N ILE A 264 -19.33 12.01 1.01
CA ILE A 264 -19.80 10.63 1.13
C ILE A 264 -20.00 10.24 2.60
N VAL A 265 -19.02 10.56 3.47
CA VAL A 265 -19.13 10.29 4.92
C VAL A 265 -20.31 11.05 5.53
N THR A 266 -20.47 12.33 5.21
CA THR A 266 -21.60 13.16 5.71
C THR A 266 -22.95 12.61 5.26
N VAL A 267 -23.11 12.30 3.97
CA VAL A 267 -24.36 11.72 3.45
C VAL A 267 -24.64 10.35 4.09
N SER A 268 -23.59 9.55 4.33
CA SER A 268 -23.73 8.25 5.01
C SER A 268 -24.19 8.42 6.46
N LEU A 269 -23.66 9.41 7.20
CA LEU A 269 -24.13 9.73 8.56
C LEU A 269 -25.57 10.20 8.58
N LEU A 270 -25.98 11.07 7.65
CA LEU A 270 -27.38 11.51 7.52
C LEU A 270 -28.32 10.35 7.19
N LEU A 271 -27.88 9.35 6.44
CA LEU A 271 -28.68 8.14 6.16
C LEU A 271 -28.85 7.24 7.39
N ILE A 272 -27.87 7.22 8.30
CA ILE A 272 -27.93 6.48 9.57
C ILE A 272 -29.00 7.06 10.48
N ASP A 273 -29.10 8.38 10.56
CA ASP A 273 -30.07 9.13 11.40
C ASP A 273 -31.54 9.03 10.90
N GLY A 274 -31.80 8.13 10.04
CA GLY A 274 -33.04 7.97 9.26
C GLY A 274 -34.38 7.93 9.99
N GLN A 275 -34.43 8.13 11.33
CA GLN A 275 -35.70 8.25 12.06
C GLN A 275 -36.33 9.66 11.92
N ALA A 276 -35.50 10.68 11.71
CA ALA A 276 -35.94 12.06 11.57
C ALA A 276 -36.22 12.50 10.11
N ILE A 277 -35.91 11.64 9.12
CA ILE A 277 -35.89 12.02 7.69
C ILE A 277 -37.06 11.35 6.96
N SER A 278 -37.83 12.13 6.19
CA SER A 278 -38.92 11.59 5.35
C SER A 278 -38.39 10.60 4.30
N ASN A 279 -39.27 9.65 3.89
CA ASN A 279 -38.89 8.65 2.88
C ASN A 279 -38.42 9.27 1.56
N GLN A 280 -38.91 10.45 1.22
CA GLN A 280 -38.53 11.18 0.01
C GLN A 280 -37.08 11.71 0.10
N TRP A 281 -36.70 12.31 1.24
CA TRP A 281 -35.34 12.73 1.52
C TRP A 281 -34.38 11.56 1.60
N ARG A 282 -34.79 10.45 2.22
CA ARG A 282 -33.96 9.21 2.26
C ARG A 282 -33.65 8.68 0.86
N LYS A 283 -34.64 8.68 -0.06
CA LYS A 283 -34.41 8.31 -1.45
C LYS A 283 -33.44 9.28 -2.16
N ARG A 284 -33.57 10.59 -1.90
CA ARG A 284 -32.63 11.61 -2.43
C ARG A 284 -31.21 11.37 -1.94
N LEU A 285 -31.01 11.21 -0.63
CA LEU A 285 -29.69 10.96 -0.04
C LEU A 285 -29.05 9.66 -0.59
N LYS A 286 -29.81 8.59 -0.77
CA LYS A 286 -29.31 7.36 -1.39
C LYS A 286 -28.84 7.61 -2.84
N ARG A 287 -29.61 8.35 -3.62
CA ARG A 287 -29.19 8.73 -5.00
C ARG A 287 -27.95 9.59 -4.98
N THR A 288 -27.87 10.60 -4.10
CA THR A 288 -26.69 11.44 -3.93
C THR A 288 -25.47 10.62 -3.56
N LEU A 289 -25.59 9.66 -2.65
CA LEU A 289 -24.48 8.77 -2.25
C LEU A 289 -23.96 7.96 -3.45
N VAL A 290 -24.87 7.34 -4.20
CA VAL A 290 -24.50 6.58 -5.40
C VAL A 290 -23.86 7.49 -6.46
N SER A 291 -24.43 8.69 -6.68
CA SER A 291 -23.88 9.67 -7.63
C SER A 291 -22.48 10.15 -7.24
N LEU A 292 -22.21 10.36 -5.95
CA LEU A 292 -20.88 10.75 -5.45
C LEU A 292 -19.84 9.64 -5.67
N TYR A 293 -20.19 8.38 -5.42
CA TYR A 293 -19.30 7.25 -5.72
C TYR A 293 -19.05 7.14 -7.22
N LEU A 294 -20.11 7.18 -8.03
CA LEU A 294 -20.00 7.08 -9.49
C LEU A 294 -19.17 8.23 -10.08
N ALA A 295 -19.44 9.48 -9.67
CA ALA A 295 -18.68 10.64 -10.12
C ALA A 295 -17.21 10.55 -9.72
N SER A 296 -16.91 10.09 -8.49
CA SER A 296 -15.54 9.87 -8.04
C SER A 296 -14.84 8.79 -8.86
N PHE A 297 -15.51 7.67 -9.13
CA PHE A 297 -14.98 6.58 -9.95
C PHE A 297 -14.69 7.07 -11.38
N LEU A 298 -15.65 7.73 -12.03
CA LEU A 298 -15.49 8.25 -13.38
C LEU A 298 -14.37 9.29 -13.46
N ALA A 299 -14.28 10.21 -12.52
CA ALA A 299 -13.23 11.23 -12.48
C ALA A 299 -11.82 10.64 -12.35
N ILE A 300 -11.67 9.52 -11.63
CA ILE A 300 -10.39 8.83 -11.48
C ILE A 300 -10.04 8.08 -12.77
N HIS A 301 -10.98 7.28 -13.31
CA HIS A 301 -10.72 6.40 -14.45
C HIS A 301 -10.67 7.14 -15.79
N PHE A 302 -11.41 8.22 -15.93
CA PHE A 302 -11.46 9.03 -17.17
C PHE A 302 -10.73 10.36 -17.01
N ASN A 303 -9.56 10.35 -16.35
CA ASN A 303 -8.71 11.53 -16.22
C ASN A 303 -8.12 11.92 -17.58
N PRO A 304 -8.41 13.12 -18.11
CA PRO A 304 -7.92 13.54 -19.44
C PRO A 304 -6.42 13.84 -19.48
N THR A 305 -5.74 13.77 -18.36
CA THR A 305 -4.31 14.09 -18.23
C THR A 305 -3.45 12.86 -18.46
N GLY A 306 -2.56 12.92 -19.45
CA GLY A 306 -1.47 11.97 -19.61
C GLY A 306 -0.28 12.34 -18.71
N ARG A 307 0.58 11.36 -18.40
CA ARG A 307 1.69 11.57 -17.46
C ARG A 307 2.91 10.73 -17.80
N VAL A 308 4.10 11.31 -17.57
CA VAL A 308 5.36 10.57 -17.41
C VAL A 308 5.75 10.72 -15.95
N VAL A 309 5.87 9.60 -15.24
CA VAL A 309 6.15 9.56 -13.80
C VAL A 309 7.44 8.78 -13.57
N MET A 310 8.43 9.40 -12.94
CA MET A 310 9.61 8.72 -12.42
C MET A 310 9.42 8.50 -10.92
N PHE A 311 9.37 7.25 -10.50
CA PHE A 311 9.12 6.88 -9.11
C PHE A 311 10.36 7.06 -8.23
N ASP A 312 10.19 7.55 -7.01
CA ASP A 312 11.22 7.49 -5.96
C ASP A 312 11.23 6.08 -5.33
N ILE A 313 11.89 5.16 -6.00
CA ILE A 313 12.09 3.78 -5.51
C ILE A 313 13.43 3.61 -4.78
N GLY A 314 14.17 4.71 -4.56
CA GLY A 314 15.56 4.73 -4.10
C GLY A 314 16.51 4.45 -5.23
N GLN A 315 17.54 3.59 -5.03
CA GLN A 315 18.43 3.21 -6.13
C GLN A 315 17.68 2.29 -7.09
N GLY A 316 17.84 2.57 -8.41
CA GLY A 316 17.20 1.85 -9.49
C GLY A 316 16.19 2.68 -10.28
N ASP A 317 15.67 2.13 -11.36
CA ASP A 317 14.72 2.78 -12.26
C ASP A 317 13.33 2.16 -12.17
N SER A 318 12.33 3.03 -12.19
CA SER A 318 10.95 2.68 -12.47
C SER A 318 10.21 3.93 -12.98
N LEU A 319 9.78 3.89 -14.24
CA LEU A 319 9.09 5.01 -14.89
C LEU A 319 7.77 4.54 -15.47
N LEU A 320 6.72 5.30 -15.27
CA LEU A 320 5.40 5.04 -15.85
C LEU A 320 5.06 6.09 -16.92
N ILE A 321 4.68 5.63 -18.10
CA ILE A 321 4.07 6.45 -19.12
C ILE A 321 2.60 6.07 -19.17
N GLN A 322 1.73 7.03 -18.85
CA GLN A 322 0.29 6.87 -18.78
C GLN A 322 -0.36 7.81 -19.82
N THR A 323 -1.13 7.26 -20.73
CA THR A 323 -1.85 8.06 -21.73
C THR A 323 -3.11 8.70 -21.14
N PRO A 324 -3.63 9.80 -21.72
CA PRO A 324 -4.88 10.41 -21.30
C PRO A 324 -6.02 9.39 -21.16
N PHE A 325 -6.94 9.67 -20.22
CA PHE A 325 -8.10 8.83 -19.88
C PHE A 325 -7.72 7.45 -19.32
N ASN A 326 -6.50 7.31 -18.79
CA ASN A 326 -5.97 6.04 -18.28
C ASN A 326 -6.09 4.87 -19.28
N ARG A 327 -6.01 5.15 -20.58
CA ARG A 327 -6.29 4.12 -21.61
C ARG A 327 -5.17 3.12 -21.75
N HIS A 328 -3.92 3.59 -21.73
CA HIS A 328 -2.75 2.75 -21.95
C HIS A 328 -1.62 3.12 -21.00
N GLN A 329 -0.89 2.10 -20.55
CA GLN A 329 0.23 2.24 -19.62
C GLN A 329 1.44 1.45 -20.12
N LEU A 330 2.60 2.12 -20.11
CA LEU A 330 3.91 1.49 -20.23
C LEU A 330 4.71 1.74 -18.97
N LEU A 331 5.16 0.69 -18.31
CA LEU A 331 6.14 0.77 -17.24
C LEU A 331 7.53 0.48 -17.81
N ILE A 332 8.48 1.38 -17.62
CA ILE A 332 9.89 1.18 -17.97
C ILE A 332 10.65 0.88 -16.71
N ASP A 333 11.21 -0.31 -16.63
CA ASP A 333 11.87 -0.92 -15.47
C ASP A 333 10.98 -1.01 -14.23
N THR A 334 11.34 -1.88 -13.32
CA THR A 334 10.51 -2.21 -12.15
C THR A 334 11.20 -1.84 -10.84
N GLY A 335 12.47 -1.43 -10.91
CA GLY A 335 13.29 -1.29 -9.74
C GLY A 335 13.64 -2.63 -9.10
N GLY A 336 14.14 -2.55 -7.88
CA GLY A 336 14.47 -3.71 -7.08
C GLY A 336 15.64 -3.46 -6.15
N ARG A 337 16.05 -4.49 -5.46
CA ARG A 337 17.24 -4.47 -4.59
C ARG A 337 18.09 -5.71 -4.81
N LEU A 338 19.39 -5.56 -4.74
CA LEU A 338 20.30 -6.69 -4.61
C LEU A 338 19.92 -7.49 -3.36
N ALA A 339 19.50 -8.73 -3.56
CA ALA A 339 19.24 -9.68 -2.49
C ALA A 339 20.60 -10.16 -1.94
N LEU A 340 21.11 -9.49 -0.92
CA LEU A 340 22.27 -9.99 -0.19
C LEU A 340 21.90 -11.26 0.56
N PRO A 341 22.77 -12.29 0.61
CA PRO A 341 22.54 -13.48 1.41
C PRO A 341 22.32 -13.07 2.88
N GLN A 342 21.16 -13.37 3.41
CA GLN A 342 20.82 -13.11 4.81
C GLN A 342 20.59 -14.43 5.52
N ALA A 343 21.08 -14.55 6.75
CA ALA A 343 20.77 -15.68 7.61
C ALA A 343 19.25 -15.76 7.84
N ALA A 344 18.72 -16.95 8.07
CA ALA A 344 17.26 -17.18 8.18
C ALA A 344 16.59 -16.28 9.24
N TRP A 345 17.29 -15.96 10.33
CA TRP A 345 16.80 -15.07 11.39
C TRP A 345 16.81 -13.56 11.03
N GLN A 346 17.59 -13.17 10.01
CA GLN A 346 17.66 -11.80 9.49
C GLN A 346 16.63 -11.53 8.38
N ARG A 347 16.08 -12.60 7.80
CA ARG A 347 15.08 -12.50 6.73
C ARG A 347 13.79 -11.91 7.27
N ARG A 348 13.68 -10.60 7.25
CA ARG A 348 12.38 -9.93 7.40
C ARG A 348 11.72 -9.92 6.04
N ALA A 349 10.46 -10.33 5.95
CA ALA A 349 9.69 -10.09 4.73
C ALA A 349 9.58 -8.57 4.54
N GLN A 350 10.44 -8.05 3.68
CA GLN A 350 10.36 -6.66 3.28
C GLN A 350 9.38 -6.59 2.12
N VAL A 351 8.32 -5.81 2.29
CA VAL A 351 7.46 -5.41 1.17
C VAL A 351 8.37 -4.71 0.15
N SER A 352 8.31 -5.13 -1.12
CA SER A 352 9.16 -4.57 -2.16
C SER A 352 8.92 -3.07 -2.33
N ARG A 353 9.87 -2.33 -2.88
CA ARG A 353 9.67 -0.91 -3.18
C ARG A 353 8.66 -0.72 -4.30
N ALA A 354 8.69 -1.57 -5.32
CA ALA A 354 7.69 -1.54 -6.38
C ALA A 354 6.27 -1.73 -5.84
N GLU A 355 6.07 -2.63 -4.87
CA GLU A 355 4.76 -2.80 -4.23
C GLU A 355 4.33 -1.54 -3.46
N LYS A 356 5.23 -0.96 -2.66
CA LYS A 356 4.93 0.23 -1.84
C LYS A 356 4.70 1.49 -2.67
N VAL A 357 5.38 1.64 -3.79
CA VAL A 357 5.39 2.87 -4.59
C VAL A 357 4.64 2.65 -5.90
N THR A 358 5.16 1.84 -6.81
CA THR A 358 4.65 1.68 -8.17
C THR A 358 3.24 1.07 -8.19
N VAL A 359 3.04 -0.05 -7.52
CA VAL A 359 1.72 -0.75 -7.46
C VAL A 359 0.69 0.11 -6.74
N ASN A 360 1.05 0.70 -5.60
CA ASN A 360 0.15 1.59 -4.86
C ASN A 360 -0.22 2.85 -5.68
N TYR A 361 0.74 3.41 -6.43
CA TYR A 361 0.44 4.52 -7.34
C TYR A 361 -0.56 4.10 -8.41
N LEU A 362 -0.32 2.98 -9.10
CA LEU A 362 -1.23 2.45 -10.13
C LEU A 362 -2.64 2.26 -9.56
N TYR A 363 -2.77 1.56 -8.44
CA TYR A 363 -4.07 1.40 -7.79
C TYR A 363 -4.71 2.73 -7.41
N SER A 364 -3.92 3.72 -6.97
CA SER A 364 -4.44 5.06 -6.64
C SER A 364 -5.02 5.78 -7.85
N GLN A 365 -4.51 5.49 -9.05
CA GLN A 365 -5.01 6.01 -10.33
C GLN A 365 -6.16 5.16 -10.93
N GLY A 366 -6.62 4.11 -10.21
CA GLY A 366 -7.64 3.19 -10.72
C GLY A 366 -7.12 2.19 -11.76
N VAL A 367 -5.81 1.94 -11.77
CA VAL A 367 -5.14 1.08 -12.75
C VAL A 367 -4.75 -0.24 -12.10
N ASP A 368 -5.19 -1.36 -12.66
CA ASP A 368 -4.81 -2.73 -12.27
C ASP A 368 -4.31 -3.58 -13.45
N HIS A 369 -4.13 -2.92 -14.59
CA HIS A 369 -3.63 -3.52 -15.81
C HIS A 369 -2.59 -2.59 -16.46
N ILE A 370 -1.51 -3.16 -16.97
CA ILE A 370 -0.44 -2.48 -17.73
C ILE A 370 -0.35 -3.16 -19.11
N ASP A 371 -0.40 -2.39 -20.20
CA ASP A 371 -0.28 -2.91 -21.57
C ASP A 371 1.11 -3.52 -21.82
N ALA A 372 2.16 -2.87 -21.30
CA ALA A 372 3.52 -3.38 -21.45
C ALA A 372 4.44 -2.96 -20.29
N VAL A 373 5.39 -3.82 -19.97
CA VAL A 373 6.57 -3.50 -19.16
C VAL A 373 7.79 -3.57 -20.05
N ALA A 374 8.53 -2.45 -20.20
CA ALA A 374 9.79 -2.41 -20.92
C ALA A 374 10.94 -2.58 -19.91
N LEU A 375 11.84 -3.51 -20.19
CA LEU A 375 13.00 -3.80 -19.35
C LEU A 375 14.28 -3.40 -20.07
N SER A 376 15.06 -2.52 -19.45
CA SER A 376 16.28 -2.01 -20.04
C SER A 376 17.37 -3.08 -20.10
N HIS A 377 17.72 -3.67 -18.96
CA HIS A 377 18.79 -4.68 -18.82
C HIS A 377 18.55 -5.58 -17.58
N GLN A 378 19.51 -6.45 -17.24
CA GLN A 378 19.30 -7.53 -16.25
C GLN A 378 19.48 -7.12 -14.79
N ASP A 379 20.01 -5.93 -14.47
CA ASP A 379 20.44 -5.59 -13.11
C ASP A 379 19.29 -5.53 -12.12
N ALA A 380 19.58 -5.87 -10.89
CA ALA A 380 18.55 -6.06 -9.86
C ALA A 380 17.79 -4.78 -9.52
N ASP A 381 18.39 -3.62 -9.71
CA ASP A 381 17.76 -2.32 -9.51
C ASP A 381 16.90 -1.86 -10.70
N HIS A 382 16.83 -2.67 -11.77
CA HIS A 382 15.93 -2.49 -12.92
C HIS A 382 14.85 -3.56 -13.02
N ILE A 383 15.21 -4.85 -12.86
CA ILE A 383 14.25 -5.95 -13.00
C ILE A 383 13.95 -6.69 -11.69
N GLY A 384 14.57 -6.29 -10.56
CA GLY A 384 14.50 -7.05 -9.31
C GLY A 384 13.11 -7.25 -8.74
N ASP A 385 12.22 -6.26 -8.90
CA ASP A 385 10.85 -6.30 -8.41
C ASP A 385 9.83 -6.76 -9.47
N LEU A 386 10.25 -7.20 -10.68
CA LEU A 386 9.37 -7.64 -11.76
C LEU A 386 8.35 -8.70 -11.31
N ASN A 387 8.82 -9.72 -10.58
CA ASN A 387 7.94 -10.77 -10.06
C ASN A 387 6.85 -10.23 -9.13
N GLN A 388 7.12 -9.17 -8.36
CA GLN A 388 6.15 -8.55 -7.47
C GLN A 388 5.11 -7.72 -8.25
N ILE A 389 5.52 -7.05 -9.31
CA ILE A 389 4.60 -6.36 -10.23
C ILE A 389 3.66 -7.39 -10.88
N LEU A 390 4.21 -8.45 -11.48
CA LEU A 390 3.43 -9.48 -12.17
C LEU A 390 2.45 -10.25 -11.27
N LYS A 391 2.71 -10.34 -9.97
CA LYS A 391 1.79 -10.94 -9.00
C LYS A 391 0.57 -10.07 -8.69
N GLN A 392 0.68 -8.77 -8.81
CA GLN A 392 -0.33 -7.83 -8.34
C GLN A 392 -1.03 -7.07 -9.46
N ILE A 393 -0.33 -6.86 -10.57
CA ILE A 393 -0.81 -6.11 -11.73
C ILE A 393 -0.84 -7.07 -12.93
N ARG A 394 -1.94 -7.07 -13.66
CA ARG A 394 -2.00 -7.77 -14.94
C ARG A 394 -1.13 -7.04 -15.96
N VAL A 395 -0.24 -7.77 -16.63
CA VAL A 395 0.65 -7.26 -17.68
C VAL A 395 0.44 -8.11 -18.92
N ASP A 396 0.19 -7.48 -20.08
CA ASP A 396 -0.02 -8.22 -21.32
C ASP A 396 1.31 -8.62 -21.97
N ARG A 397 2.33 -7.71 -21.97
CA ARG A 397 3.60 -7.92 -22.67
C ARG A 397 4.79 -7.42 -21.87
N ILE A 398 5.92 -8.12 -22.04
CA ILE A 398 7.24 -7.66 -21.59
C ILE A 398 8.07 -7.36 -22.83
N ILE A 399 8.47 -6.11 -22.98
CA ILE A 399 9.35 -5.61 -24.02
C ILE A 399 10.76 -5.57 -23.43
N CYS A 400 11.75 -6.08 -24.16
CA CYS A 400 13.11 -6.14 -23.63
C CYS A 400 14.18 -6.06 -24.72
N ALA A 401 15.42 -5.79 -24.34
CA ALA A 401 16.56 -5.92 -25.24
C ALA A 401 16.72 -7.36 -25.72
N ALA A 402 17.02 -7.56 -26.99
CA ALA A 402 17.31 -8.88 -27.54
C ALA A 402 18.53 -9.48 -26.81
N GLY A 403 18.35 -10.70 -26.27
CA GLY A 403 19.36 -11.35 -25.42
C GLY A 403 18.91 -11.46 -23.96
N LEU A 404 18.15 -10.53 -23.41
CA LEU A 404 17.60 -10.62 -22.04
C LEU A 404 16.77 -11.89 -21.79
N PRO A 405 15.96 -12.42 -22.74
CA PRO A 405 15.20 -13.65 -22.55
C PRO A 405 16.07 -14.88 -22.24
N GLN A 406 17.34 -14.89 -22.63
CA GLN A 406 18.29 -15.98 -22.33
C GLN A 406 18.91 -15.87 -20.94
N ASN A 407 18.74 -14.74 -20.26
CA ASN A 407 19.29 -14.51 -18.94
C ASN A 407 18.58 -15.38 -17.88
N ARG A 408 19.37 -16.09 -17.06
CA ARG A 408 18.83 -17.03 -16.04
C ARG A 408 18.04 -16.32 -14.93
N GLN A 409 18.42 -15.10 -14.54
CA GLN A 409 17.74 -14.35 -13.50
C GLN A 409 16.36 -13.89 -14.01
N PHE A 410 16.31 -13.34 -15.22
CA PHE A 410 15.07 -12.96 -15.88
C PHE A 410 14.12 -14.18 -16.02
N GLN A 411 14.62 -15.31 -16.54
CA GLN A 411 13.83 -16.53 -16.69
C GLN A 411 13.24 -17.03 -15.36
N ARG A 412 14.00 -16.97 -14.28
CA ARG A 412 13.48 -17.35 -12.94
C ARG A 412 12.34 -16.46 -12.48
N GLN A 413 12.39 -15.17 -12.78
CA GLN A 413 11.35 -14.21 -12.37
C GLN A 413 10.06 -14.39 -13.16
N ILE A 414 10.14 -14.62 -14.48
CA ILE A 414 8.98 -14.69 -15.36
C ILE A 414 8.36 -16.08 -15.46
N ARG A 415 9.10 -17.16 -15.10
CA ARG A 415 8.64 -18.55 -15.24
C ARG A 415 7.21 -18.80 -14.75
N PRO A 416 6.74 -18.26 -13.60
CA PRO A 416 5.37 -18.47 -13.13
C PRO A 416 4.31 -17.78 -14.02
N PHE A 417 4.69 -16.86 -14.90
CA PHE A 417 3.80 -15.99 -15.67
C PHE A 417 3.86 -16.23 -17.19
N LEU A 418 4.67 -17.18 -17.65
CA LEU A 418 4.85 -17.46 -19.09
C LEU A 418 3.56 -17.78 -19.83
N ALA A 419 2.55 -18.29 -19.14
CA ALA A 419 1.24 -18.57 -19.74
C ALA A 419 0.37 -17.31 -19.93
N THR A 420 0.70 -16.19 -19.31
CA THR A 420 -0.15 -15.01 -19.25
C THR A 420 0.51 -13.74 -19.80
N VAL A 421 1.82 -13.76 -20.03
CA VAL A 421 2.61 -12.61 -20.46
C VAL A 421 3.39 -12.94 -21.74
N GLN A 422 3.24 -12.11 -22.76
CA GLN A 422 4.01 -12.23 -24.02
C GLN A 422 5.37 -11.54 -23.88
N ILE A 423 6.46 -12.15 -24.35
CA ILE A 423 7.81 -11.58 -24.33
C ILE A 423 8.17 -11.15 -25.74
N GLU A 424 8.54 -9.88 -25.89
CA GLU A 424 8.90 -9.25 -27.15
C GLU A 424 10.33 -8.67 -27.08
N PRO A 425 11.35 -9.37 -27.62
CA PRO A 425 12.71 -8.85 -27.69
C PRO A 425 12.88 -7.93 -28.89
N TYR A 426 13.59 -6.80 -28.71
CA TYR A 426 13.82 -5.80 -29.73
C TYR A 426 15.30 -5.45 -29.91
N LEU A 427 15.62 -4.95 -31.12
CA LEU A 427 16.90 -4.37 -31.51
C LEU A 427 16.70 -2.98 -32.09
N ALA A 428 17.77 -2.20 -32.18
CA ALA A 428 17.80 -0.88 -32.77
C ALA A 428 17.25 -0.84 -34.21
N GLY A 429 16.48 0.20 -34.49
CA GLY A 429 15.78 0.37 -35.78
C GLY A 429 14.36 -0.19 -35.77
N ALA A 430 14.01 -1.02 -34.80
CA ALA A 430 12.63 -1.46 -34.61
C ALA A 430 11.79 -0.40 -33.87
N ALA A 431 10.46 -0.59 -33.88
CA ALA A 431 9.54 0.21 -33.10
C ALA A 431 8.35 -0.64 -32.64
N PHE A 432 7.77 -0.27 -31.51
CA PHE A 432 6.54 -0.87 -31.01
C PHE A 432 5.53 0.23 -30.62
N LYS A 433 4.29 -0.18 -30.38
CA LYS A 433 3.22 0.73 -29.95
C LYS A 433 2.58 0.24 -28.65
N VAL A 434 2.23 1.21 -27.80
CA VAL A 434 1.35 1.02 -26.65
C VAL A 434 0.16 1.96 -26.85
N GLY A 435 -0.98 1.40 -27.25
CA GLY A 435 -2.09 2.17 -27.79
C GLY A 435 -1.67 2.96 -29.04
N SER A 436 -1.93 4.25 -29.04
CA SER A 436 -1.49 5.16 -30.11
C SER A 436 -0.04 5.64 -29.99
N GLN A 437 0.57 5.44 -28.82
CA GLN A 437 1.93 5.92 -28.53
C GLN A 437 2.97 5.01 -29.17
N LYS A 438 3.83 5.59 -30.04
CA LYS A 438 4.94 4.88 -30.69
C LYS A 438 6.23 5.08 -29.93
N PHE A 439 6.98 3.99 -29.79
CA PHE A 439 8.32 3.94 -29.18
C PHE A 439 9.31 3.41 -30.21
N ASN A 440 10.35 4.18 -30.52
CA ASN A 440 11.44 3.77 -31.37
C ASN A 440 12.56 3.20 -30.51
N VAL A 441 13.10 2.06 -30.91
CA VAL A 441 14.23 1.40 -30.25
C VAL A 441 15.53 1.88 -30.89
N LEU A 442 16.39 2.55 -30.13
CA LEU A 442 17.65 3.11 -30.60
C LEU A 442 18.85 2.21 -30.27
N ALA A 443 18.78 1.41 -29.23
CA ALA A 443 19.76 0.40 -28.80
C ALA A 443 19.05 -0.77 -28.10
N PRO A 444 19.71 -1.97 -28.00
CA PRO A 444 21.00 -2.35 -28.55
C PRO A 444 20.97 -2.68 -30.04
N THR A 445 22.12 -2.66 -30.72
CA THR A 445 22.22 -2.97 -32.17
C THR A 445 22.34 -4.47 -32.45
N LYS A 446 22.73 -5.25 -31.48
CA LYS A 446 22.88 -6.72 -31.56
C LYS A 446 22.41 -7.36 -30.24
N PRO A 447 22.01 -8.64 -30.26
CA PRO A 447 21.71 -9.36 -29.02
C PRO A 447 22.92 -9.38 -28.10
N GLY A 448 22.73 -8.98 -26.83
CA GLY A 448 23.76 -8.97 -25.80
C GLY A 448 23.44 -9.93 -24.65
N LYS A 449 24.15 -9.79 -23.53
CA LYS A 449 23.91 -10.57 -22.31
C LYS A 449 22.91 -9.90 -21.37
N GLY A 450 22.46 -8.67 -21.69
CA GLY A 450 21.60 -7.84 -20.85
C GLY A 450 22.38 -7.03 -19.82
N GLU A 451 23.64 -6.71 -20.10
CA GLU A 451 24.50 -5.81 -19.30
C GLU A 451 24.15 -4.34 -19.58
N ASN A 452 24.74 -3.38 -18.86
CA ASN A 452 24.47 -1.94 -19.03
C ASN A 452 24.66 -1.48 -20.48
N SER A 453 25.71 -1.96 -21.16
CA SER A 453 25.99 -1.68 -22.58
C SER A 453 24.92 -2.20 -23.54
N ASP A 454 24.12 -3.18 -23.11
CA ASP A 454 23.02 -3.78 -23.89
C ASP A 454 21.67 -3.17 -23.52
N SER A 455 21.63 -2.04 -22.80
CA SER A 455 20.38 -1.41 -22.35
C SER A 455 19.44 -1.12 -23.52
N LEU A 456 18.15 -1.44 -23.33
CA LEU A 456 17.09 -1.06 -24.24
C LEU A 456 16.87 0.46 -24.17
N VAL A 457 17.26 1.17 -25.22
CA VAL A 457 17.08 2.62 -25.31
C VAL A 457 15.84 2.93 -26.13
N LEU A 458 14.93 3.69 -25.53
CA LEU A 458 13.65 4.05 -26.12
C LEU A 458 13.54 5.55 -26.35
N GLN A 459 13.08 5.94 -27.57
CA GLN A 459 12.72 7.31 -27.90
C GLN A 459 11.22 7.35 -28.23
N ALA A 460 10.52 8.38 -27.71
CA ALA A 460 9.11 8.58 -28.00
C ALA A 460 8.72 10.05 -27.99
N GLN A 461 7.70 10.41 -28.77
CA GLN A 461 7.02 11.71 -28.70
C GLN A 461 5.82 11.57 -27.76
N ILE A 462 5.86 12.20 -26.58
CA ILE A 462 4.83 12.08 -25.54
C ILE A 462 4.31 13.49 -25.22
N GLY A 463 3.02 13.74 -25.42
CA GLY A 463 2.41 15.04 -25.09
C GLY A 463 3.05 16.23 -25.80
N GLY A 464 3.60 16.03 -27.01
CA GLY A 464 4.29 17.07 -27.76
C GLY A 464 5.78 17.21 -27.48
N ALA A 465 6.33 16.52 -26.45
CA ALA A 465 7.76 16.54 -26.11
C ALA A 465 8.46 15.26 -26.54
N SER A 466 9.72 15.37 -26.99
CA SER A 466 10.59 14.22 -27.30
C SER A 466 11.27 13.71 -26.05
N TRP A 467 11.12 12.43 -25.75
CA TRP A 467 11.67 11.75 -24.60
C TRP A 467 12.70 10.69 -24.99
N LEU A 468 13.79 10.59 -24.22
CA LEU A 468 14.79 9.54 -24.35
C LEU A 468 14.97 8.81 -23.02
N PHE A 469 14.76 7.50 -23.03
CA PHE A 469 14.94 6.59 -21.88
C PHE A 469 16.13 5.67 -22.17
N THR A 470 17.23 5.84 -21.46
CA THR A 470 18.52 5.23 -21.79
C THR A 470 18.84 3.97 -20.98
N GLY A 471 18.00 3.62 -19.98
CA GLY A 471 18.42 2.62 -19.00
C GLY A 471 19.75 3.01 -18.36
N ASP A 472 20.70 2.08 -18.28
CA ASP A 472 22.02 2.31 -17.75
C ASP A 472 23.12 2.36 -18.83
N LEU A 473 22.72 2.77 -20.05
CA LEU A 473 23.65 2.95 -21.15
C LEU A 473 24.79 3.89 -20.76
N GLU A 474 26.01 3.53 -21.13
CA GLU A 474 27.22 4.28 -20.85
C GLU A 474 27.62 5.17 -22.05
N GLN A 475 28.60 6.06 -21.86
CA GLN A 475 29.05 7.08 -22.83
C GLN A 475 29.37 6.51 -24.22
N GLU A 476 29.98 5.32 -24.30
CA GLU A 476 30.30 4.68 -25.59
C GLU A 476 29.00 4.39 -26.38
N GLY A 477 28.00 3.83 -25.71
CA GLY A 477 26.68 3.57 -26.31
C GLY A 477 25.94 4.85 -26.65
N GLU A 478 26.03 5.89 -25.81
CA GLU A 478 25.44 7.20 -26.09
C GLU A 478 26.03 7.82 -27.38
N ARG A 479 27.36 7.77 -27.55
CA ARG A 479 28.04 8.24 -28.78
C ARG A 479 27.59 7.43 -29.99
N ALA A 480 27.56 6.12 -29.89
CA ALA A 480 27.11 5.25 -30.97
C ALA A 480 25.65 5.55 -31.43
N ILE A 481 24.77 5.93 -30.51
CA ILE A 481 23.40 6.37 -30.85
C ILE A 481 23.44 7.67 -31.67
N ILE A 482 24.22 8.68 -31.25
CA ILE A 482 24.30 9.95 -31.95
C ILE A 482 25.00 9.84 -33.31
N GLU A 483 25.94 8.93 -33.46
CA GLU A 483 26.54 8.61 -34.75
C GLU A 483 25.55 7.97 -35.72
N ARG A 484 24.73 7.02 -35.19
CA ARG A 484 23.72 6.32 -35.96
C ARG A 484 22.51 7.20 -36.30
N TYR A 485 22.13 8.12 -35.39
CA TYR A 485 21.00 9.03 -35.54
C TYR A 485 21.43 10.50 -35.42
N PRO A 486 22.15 11.06 -36.40
CA PRO A 486 22.75 12.40 -36.30
C PRO A 486 21.77 13.54 -36.08
N GLN A 487 20.52 13.36 -36.49
CA GLN A 487 19.43 14.34 -36.35
C GLN A 487 18.59 14.17 -35.08
N LEU A 488 18.99 13.29 -34.17
CA LEU A 488 18.24 13.05 -32.95
C LEU A 488 18.26 14.30 -32.07
N THR A 489 17.06 14.81 -31.78
CA THR A 489 16.82 15.87 -30.79
C THR A 489 15.86 15.36 -29.72
N VAL A 490 16.09 15.76 -28.46
CA VAL A 490 15.36 15.26 -27.29
C VAL A 490 15.07 16.40 -26.35
N ASP A 491 13.81 16.55 -25.93
CA ASP A 491 13.44 17.55 -24.93
C ASP A 491 13.77 17.10 -23.50
N TYR A 492 13.47 15.84 -23.18
CA TYR A 492 13.68 15.28 -21.83
C TYR A 492 14.47 13.97 -21.88
N LEU A 493 15.49 13.90 -21.04
CA LEU A 493 16.37 12.75 -20.92
C LEU A 493 16.21 12.09 -19.54
N LYS A 494 15.94 10.78 -19.51
CA LYS A 494 16.29 9.96 -18.35
C LYS A 494 17.80 9.70 -18.43
N VAL A 495 18.54 10.27 -17.49
CA VAL A 495 20.00 10.18 -17.45
C VAL A 495 20.46 8.74 -17.25
N GLY A 496 21.43 8.31 -18.06
CA GLY A 496 21.97 6.95 -18.02
C GLY A 496 22.64 6.62 -16.69
N HIS A 497 22.56 5.36 -16.31
CA HIS A 497 23.26 4.76 -15.18
C HIS A 497 23.20 5.61 -13.89
N HIS A 498 22.00 6.11 -13.57
CA HIS A 498 21.68 6.92 -12.38
C HIS A 498 22.59 8.16 -12.20
N GLY A 499 23.17 8.68 -13.29
CA GLY A 499 24.15 9.75 -13.24
C GLY A 499 25.57 9.29 -12.86
N SER A 500 25.93 8.05 -13.18
CA SER A 500 27.31 7.58 -13.08
C SER A 500 28.25 8.42 -13.94
N LYS A 501 29.49 8.54 -13.53
CA LYS A 501 30.57 9.16 -14.34
C LYS A 501 30.86 8.44 -15.67
N THR A 502 30.38 7.20 -15.81
CA THR A 502 30.48 6.42 -17.05
C THR A 502 29.37 6.74 -18.07
N ALA A 503 28.40 7.57 -17.70
CA ALA A 503 27.30 8.02 -18.57
C ALA A 503 27.37 9.54 -18.78
N SER A 504 26.47 10.07 -19.63
CA SER A 504 26.33 11.50 -19.94
C SER A 504 27.57 12.11 -20.61
N ASP A 505 27.91 11.59 -21.80
CA ASP A 505 28.99 12.16 -22.61
C ASP A 505 28.70 13.64 -22.93
N PRO A 506 29.68 14.57 -22.67
CA PRO A 506 29.46 16.00 -22.87
C PRO A 506 29.09 16.40 -24.29
N THR A 507 29.59 15.69 -25.29
CA THR A 507 29.28 15.96 -26.70
C THR A 507 27.86 15.53 -27.06
N VAL A 508 27.43 14.42 -26.52
CA VAL A 508 26.05 13.91 -26.67
C VAL A 508 25.05 14.84 -26.00
N ILE A 509 25.29 15.20 -24.71
CA ILE A 509 24.40 16.08 -23.95
C ILE A 509 24.22 17.44 -24.65
N LYS A 510 25.30 18.01 -25.17
CA LYS A 510 25.25 19.26 -25.93
C LYS A 510 24.46 19.14 -27.24
N LYS A 511 24.57 18.01 -27.95
CA LYS A 511 23.95 17.76 -29.25
C LYS A 511 22.46 17.49 -29.15
N LEU A 512 21.98 16.91 -28.06
CA LEU A 512 20.57 16.54 -27.86
C LEU A 512 19.63 17.74 -27.68
N HIS A 513 20.13 18.94 -27.33
CA HIS A 513 19.35 20.17 -27.09
C HIS A 513 18.28 20.02 -26.01
N LEU A 514 18.64 19.46 -24.86
CA LEU A 514 17.75 19.08 -23.78
C LEU A 514 17.07 20.31 -23.11
N LYS A 515 15.76 20.20 -22.87
CA LYS A 515 15.00 21.08 -21.96
C LYS A 515 15.09 20.65 -20.50
N GLY A 516 15.40 19.37 -20.25
CA GLY A 516 15.54 18.85 -18.89
C GLY A 516 16.06 17.42 -18.81
N ALA A 517 16.66 17.09 -17.67
CA ALA A 517 17.21 15.78 -17.36
C ALA A 517 16.68 15.24 -16.06
N LEU A 518 16.26 13.98 -16.02
CA LEU A 518 15.72 13.29 -14.87
C LEU A 518 16.73 12.23 -14.40
N ILE A 519 17.06 12.26 -13.11
CA ILE A 519 18.04 11.35 -12.51
C ILE A 519 17.36 10.55 -11.40
N SER A 520 17.29 9.24 -11.57
CA SER A 520 16.77 8.32 -10.56
C SER A 520 17.89 7.87 -9.64
N THR A 521 17.85 8.27 -8.36
CA THR A 521 18.88 7.91 -7.37
C THR A 521 18.28 7.74 -5.98
N GLY A 522 18.91 6.94 -5.13
CA GLY A 522 18.56 6.83 -3.72
C GLY A 522 19.24 7.91 -2.87
N ARG A 523 18.57 8.35 -1.79
CA ARG A 523 19.12 9.36 -0.84
C ARG A 523 20.42 8.95 -0.21
N GLU A 524 20.54 7.67 0.14
CA GLU A 524 21.73 7.07 0.76
C GLU A 524 22.23 5.93 -0.13
N ASN A 525 22.62 6.25 -1.38
CA ASN A 525 23.12 5.22 -2.27
C ASN A 525 24.61 4.97 -2.04
N ARG A 526 24.98 3.69 -2.11
CA ARG A 526 26.37 3.23 -1.87
C ARG A 526 27.33 3.54 -3.02
N TYR A 527 26.79 3.92 -4.17
CA TYR A 527 27.53 4.14 -5.41
C TYR A 527 28.00 5.59 -5.57
N GLY A 528 27.50 6.50 -4.70
CA GLY A 528 27.79 7.93 -4.80
C GLY A 528 27.10 8.63 -5.98
N HIS A 529 26.07 8.02 -6.57
CA HIS A 529 25.32 8.62 -7.68
C HIS A 529 24.36 9.72 -7.21
N PRO A 530 24.15 10.80 -8.01
CA PRO A 530 24.88 11.10 -9.24
C PRO A 530 26.30 11.57 -8.94
N HIS A 531 27.26 11.18 -9.78
CA HIS A 531 28.63 11.68 -9.67
C HIS A 531 28.72 13.15 -10.09
N GLN A 532 29.69 13.87 -9.51
CA GLN A 532 29.88 15.30 -9.77
C GLN A 532 30.16 15.59 -11.26
N GLU A 533 30.86 14.69 -11.94
CA GLU A 533 31.19 14.81 -13.37
C GLU A 533 29.91 14.91 -14.22
N THR A 534 28.93 14.06 -13.96
CA THR A 534 27.61 14.10 -14.66
C THR A 534 26.87 15.41 -14.38
N LEU A 535 26.85 15.86 -13.13
CA LEU A 535 26.19 17.14 -12.77
C LEU A 535 26.91 18.33 -13.44
N THR A 536 28.23 18.32 -13.47
CA THR A 536 29.05 19.36 -14.14
C THR A 536 28.78 19.38 -15.64
N THR A 537 28.65 18.21 -16.28
CA THR A 537 28.29 18.11 -17.71
C THR A 537 26.92 18.74 -17.99
N LEU A 538 25.92 18.44 -17.20
CA LEU A 538 24.56 19.01 -17.36
C LEU A 538 24.57 20.53 -17.09
N GLN A 539 25.28 21.00 -16.07
CA GLN A 539 25.42 22.43 -15.76
C GLN A 539 26.16 23.19 -16.87
N ALA A 540 27.25 22.64 -17.41
CA ALA A 540 27.98 23.24 -18.53
C ALA A 540 27.12 23.35 -19.79
N ALA A 541 26.22 22.39 -20.02
CA ALA A 541 25.24 22.42 -21.09
C ALA A 541 24.00 23.29 -20.77
N LYS A 542 23.92 23.88 -19.58
CA LYS A 542 22.77 24.67 -19.07
C LYS A 542 21.46 23.89 -19.08
N VAL A 543 21.53 22.57 -18.84
CA VAL A 543 20.36 21.70 -18.77
C VAL A 543 19.86 21.63 -17.33
N PRO A 544 18.61 22.05 -17.04
CA PRO A 544 18.01 21.84 -15.71
C PRO A 544 17.83 20.35 -15.46
N TYR A 545 18.05 19.93 -14.19
CA TYR A 545 17.92 18.53 -13.82
C TYR A 545 17.18 18.36 -12.48
N TRP A 546 16.56 17.20 -12.31
CA TRP A 546 15.80 16.81 -11.12
C TRP A 546 16.26 15.44 -10.65
N LEU A 547 16.39 15.30 -9.31
CA LEU A 547 16.85 14.07 -8.65
C LEU A 547 15.72 13.51 -7.79
N THR A 548 15.38 12.23 -7.96
CA THR A 548 14.39 11.56 -7.09
C THR A 548 14.85 11.56 -5.63
N ALA A 549 16.15 11.46 -5.36
CA ALA A 549 16.72 11.53 -4.01
C ALA A 549 16.41 12.83 -3.27
N GLN A 550 16.28 13.95 -3.99
CA GLN A 550 16.08 15.27 -3.39
C GLN A 550 14.61 15.71 -3.44
N GLN A 551 13.93 15.43 -4.54
CA GLN A 551 12.61 15.97 -4.86
C GLN A 551 11.50 14.91 -4.82
N GLY A 552 11.83 13.66 -4.45
CA GLY A 552 10.89 12.55 -4.42
C GLY A 552 10.44 12.14 -5.83
N MET A 553 9.20 11.67 -5.94
CA MET A 553 8.62 11.28 -7.23
C MET A 553 8.48 12.50 -8.16
N LEU A 554 8.94 12.34 -9.41
CA LEU A 554 8.88 13.36 -10.45
C LEU A 554 7.72 13.05 -11.41
N THR A 555 6.88 14.03 -11.71
CA THR A 555 5.74 13.87 -12.60
C THR A 555 5.71 14.99 -13.64
N TRP A 556 5.72 14.61 -14.91
CA TRP A 556 5.44 15.51 -16.01
C TRP A 556 4.04 15.19 -16.57
N ALA A 557 3.14 16.17 -16.51
CA ALA A 557 1.75 15.99 -16.93
C ALA A 557 1.47 16.77 -18.21
N TYR A 558 0.68 16.18 -19.10
CA TYR A 558 0.30 16.78 -20.38
C TYR A 558 -1.19 16.58 -20.68
N GLY A 559 -1.72 17.42 -21.54
CA GLY A 559 -3.13 17.42 -21.92
C GLY A 559 -3.85 18.73 -21.55
N PRO A 560 -5.18 18.80 -21.70
CA PRO A 560 -5.94 20.03 -21.49
C PRO A 560 -5.73 20.63 -20.10
N GLY A 561 -5.35 21.92 -20.05
CA GLY A 561 -5.17 22.66 -18.80
C GLY A 561 -3.91 22.31 -17.99
N GLN A 562 -3.00 21.50 -18.55
CA GLN A 562 -1.74 21.18 -17.90
C GLN A 562 -0.63 22.14 -18.34
N SER A 563 0.14 22.65 -17.39
CA SER A 563 1.42 23.27 -17.70
C SER A 563 2.41 22.15 -17.95
N GLU A 564 3.16 22.19 -19.05
CA GLU A 564 4.24 21.24 -19.37
C GLU A 564 5.44 21.36 -18.43
N LYS A 565 5.17 21.58 -17.13
CA LYS A 565 6.18 21.71 -16.07
C LYS A 565 6.28 20.42 -15.28
N LEU A 566 7.51 20.06 -14.96
CA LEU A 566 7.79 18.95 -14.07
C LEU A 566 7.34 19.31 -12.64
N GLN A 567 6.55 18.42 -12.04
CA GLN A 567 6.08 18.53 -10.66
C GLN A 567 6.88 17.57 -9.78
N THR A 568 7.20 17.98 -8.58
CA THR A 568 7.96 17.22 -7.59
C THR A 568 7.11 16.96 -6.36
N THR A 569 7.30 15.79 -5.72
CA THR A 569 6.54 15.45 -4.51
C THR A 569 7.07 16.22 -3.29
N ILE A 570 8.38 16.47 -3.22
CA ILE A 570 9.04 17.27 -2.20
C ILE A 570 9.40 18.62 -2.83
N LYS A 571 8.90 19.68 -2.26
CA LYS A 571 9.21 21.05 -2.72
C LYS A 571 10.54 21.52 -2.14
N ASP A 572 11.28 22.35 -2.87
CA ASP A 572 12.57 22.88 -2.41
C ASP A 572 12.48 23.74 -1.13
N SER A 573 11.29 24.23 -0.77
CA SER A 573 11.03 24.98 0.47
C SER A 573 10.90 24.08 1.73
N GLU A 574 10.92 22.75 1.58
CA GLU A 574 10.76 21.79 2.68
C GLU A 574 12.09 21.08 3.02
N LYS A 575 13.23 21.59 2.52
CA LYS A 575 14.59 21.09 2.82
C LYS A 575 15.15 21.69 4.09
#